data_e45dacf75499210894a9d11337ce4fca
#
_entry.id   e45dacf75499210894a9d11337ce4fca
#
_cell.length_a   1.000
_cell.length_b   1.000
_cell.length_c   1.000
_cell.angle_alpha   90.00
_cell.angle_beta   90.00
_cell.angle_gamma   90.00
#
_symmetry.space_group_name_H-M   'P 1'
#
loop_
_entity.id
_entity.type
_entity.pdbx_description
1 polymer ?
#
loop_
_entity_poly.entity_id
_entity_poly.type
_entity_poly.pdbx_seq_one_letter_code
_entity_poly.pdbx_strand_id
1 'polypeptide(L)'
;MEFVGATSPVGHLLQCATATCRVARKASAAAALVVVDTTGLVHGSIGRALKSAKIELLQPWMVIALQREGELEALLAPYRHRSEPAVERLEVAAAVVSKTTEQRRARRQRRFAHYFRGARTLELGWRSLTLEGSAFLSGRAMPGHFCAYAEGKLGCEVARVERTGNGLLALARGEPDRTVQRAAHQEGYEVEWLSRFDNLLVGLIDRKGETAGLGIVQKADLEKQRFLVATPLESTEQIACLRLGSMKVLRDGTELGEA
;
A
#
# COMPACT_ATOMS: atom_id res chain seq x y z
N MET A 1 -9.68 -9.15 -5.15
CA MET A 1 -9.32 -7.95 -4.32
C MET A 1 -7.96 -7.46 -4.77
N GLU A 2 -7.68 -6.14 -4.69
CA GLU A 2 -6.33 -5.60 -4.91
C GLU A 2 -5.95 -4.77 -3.69
N PHE A 3 -4.70 -4.90 -3.26
CA PHE A 3 -4.16 -4.20 -2.11
C PHE A 3 -3.40 -2.94 -2.54
N VAL A 4 -3.74 -1.80 -1.96
CA VAL A 4 -3.01 -0.53 -2.13
C VAL A 4 -2.27 -0.15 -0.85
N GLY A 5 -2.83 -0.51 0.31
CA GLY A 5 -2.21 -0.33 1.62
C GLY A 5 -2.18 1.11 2.14
N ALA A 6 -3.01 2.00 1.61
CA ALA A 6 -3.05 3.40 1.99
C ALA A 6 -4.47 3.88 2.24
N THR A 7 -4.63 4.89 3.10
CA THR A 7 -5.92 5.54 3.38
C THR A 7 -6.25 6.66 2.41
N SER A 8 -5.22 7.22 1.76
CA SER A 8 -5.32 8.31 0.79
C SER A 8 -4.64 7.90 -0.52
N PRO A 9 -5.16 8.32 -1.69
CA PRO A 9 -4.45 8.16 -2.95
C PRO A 9 -3.24 9.10 -3.09
N VAL A 10 -3.12 10.13 -2.26
CA VAL A 10 -1.96 11.03 -2.26
C VAL A 10 -0.72 10.25 -1.87
N GLY A 11 0.34 10.33 -2.69
CA GLY A 11 1.54 9.50 -2.53
C GLY A 11 1.42 8.08 -3.12
N HIS A 12 0.22 7.62 -3.52
CA HIS A 12 -0.05 6.26 -3.99
C HIS A 12 -0.81 6.23 -5.33
N LEU A 13 -0.61 7.23 -6.19
CA LEU A 13 -1.38 7.40 -7.43
C LEU A 13 -1.23 6.21 -8.38
N LEU A 14 0.00 5.73 -8.58
CA LEU A 14 0.29 4.60 -9.46
C LEU A 14 -0.35 3.31 -8.94
N GLN A 15 -0.20 3.04 -7.64
CA GLN A 15 -0.82 1.87 -7.00
C GLN A 15 -2.35 1.92 -7.12
N CYS A 16 -2.96 3.09 -6.90
CA CYS A 16 -4.40 3.28 -7.05
C CYS A 16 -4.87 3.08 -8.49
N ALA A 17 -4.13 3.59 -9.48
CA ALA A 17 -4.48 3.46 -10.88
C ALA A 17 -4.34 2.00 -11.35
N THR A 18 -3.21 1.36 -11.06
CA THR A 18 -2.93 -0.04 -11.43
C THR A 18 -3.90 -1.01 -10.76
N ALA A 19 -4.17 -0.84 -9.45
CA ALA A 19 -5.13 -1.67 -8.73
C ALA A 19 -6.54 -1.54 -9.33
N THR A 20 -6.99 -0.32 -9.66
CA THR A 20 -8.28 -0.10 -10.33
C THR A 20 -8.34 -0.83 -11.67
N CYS A 21 -7.27 -0.72 -12.48
CA CYS A 21 -7.19 -1.36 -13.79
C CYS A 21 -7.23 -2.89 -13.69
N ARG A 22 -6.49 -3.49 -12.74
CA ARG A 22 -6.49 -4.94 -12.50
C ARG A 22 -7.87 -5.45 -12.09
N VAL A 23 -8.55 -4.75 -11.17
CA VAL A 23 -9.91 -5.11 -10.75
C VAL A 23 -10.89 -5.02 -11.90
N ALA A 24 -10.83 -3.92 -12.67
CA ALA A 24 -11.72 -3.72 -13.82
C ALA A 24 -11.52 -4.80 -14.89
N ARG A 25 -10.28 -5.15 -15.24
CA ARG A 25 -9.98 -6.23 -16.20
C ARG A 25 -10.54 -7.58 -15.74
N LYS A 26 -10.37 -7.91 -14.46
CA LYS A 26 -10.96 -9.14 -13.90
C LYS A 26 -12.49 -9.13 -13.96
N ALA A 27 -13.11 -7.98 -13.65
CA ALA A 27 -14.55 -7.85 -13.72
C ALA A 27 -15.06 -7.96 -15.16
N SER A 28 -14.38 -7.33 -16.14
CA SER A 28 -14.76 -7.39 -17.56
C SER A 28 -14.70 -8.78 -18.17
N ALA A 29 -13.87 -9.67 -17.62
CA ALA A 29 -13.84 -11.08 -18.05
C ALA A 29 -15.06 -11.88 -17.60
N ALA A 30 -15.84 -11.36 -16.64
CA ALA A 30 -16.97 -12.08 -16.03
C ALA A 30 -18.32 -11.35 -16.14
N ALA A 31 -18.33 -10.09 -16.59
CA ALA A 31 -19.53 -9.26 -16.62
C ALA A 31 -19.67 -8.50 -17.93
N ALA A 32 -20.90 -8.40 -18.44
CA ALA A 32 -21.22 -7.62 -19.65
C ALA A 32 -21.09 -6.10 -19.43
N LEU A 33 -21.22 -5.63 -18.20
CA LEU A 33 -21.08 -4.22 -17.82
C LEU A 33 -20.27 -4.11 -16.54
N VAL A 34 -19.27 -3.23 -16.54
CA VAL A 34 -18.46 -2.90 -15.37
C VAL A 34 -18.62 -1.43 -15.04
N VAL A 35 -19.10 -1.13 -13.84
CA VAL A 35 -19.19 0.22 -13.31
C VAL A 35 -18.05 0.45 -12.30
N VAL A 36 -17.22 1.46 -12.55
CA VAL A 36 -16.08 1.80 -11.70
C VAL A 36 -16.42 3.03 -10.87
N ASP A 37 -16.81 2.82 -9.60
CA ASP A 37 -16.91 3.91 -8.64
C ASP A 37 -15.52 4.36 -8.20
N THR A 38 -15.26 5.65 -8.25
CA THR A 38 -13.93 6.21 -7.98
C THR A 38 -13.92 7.07 -6.73
N THR A 39 -12.72 7.33 -6.19
CA THR A 39 -12.56 8.20 -5.02
C THR A 39 -13.06 9.63 -5.29
N GLY A 40 -13.51 10.33 -4.25
CA GLY A 40 -13.91 11.74 -4.31
C GLY A 40 -12.74 12.75 -4.45
N LEU A 41 -11.51 12.28 -4.66
CA LEU A 41 -10.36 13.16 -4.91
C LEU A 41 -10.42 13.68 -6.35
N VAL A 42 -10.97 14.88 -6.52
CA VAL A 42 -11.17 15.53 -7.84
C VAL A 42 -10.48 16.89 -7.93
N HIS A 43 -10.13 17.49 -6.79
CA HIS A 43 -9.50 18.80 -6.75
C HIS A 43 -7.98 18.75 -6.90
N GLY A 44 -7.41 19.85 -7.39
CA GLY A 44 -5.97 20.03 -7.54
C GLY A 44 -5.36 19.17 -8.66
N SER A 45 -4.05 19.31 -8.85
CA SER A 45 -3.29 18.57 -9.87
C SER A 45 -3.29 17.05 -9.63
N ILE A 46 -3.18 16.64 -8.36
CA ILE A 46 -3.14 15.23 -7.94
C ILE A 46 -4.46 14.52 -8.27
N GLY A 47 -5.60 15.15 -7.94
CA GLY A 47 -6.92 14.58 -8.25
C GLY A 47 -7.12 14.43 -9.75
N ARG A 48 -6.78 15.48 -10.53
CA ARG A 48 -6.83 15.43 -11.99
C ARG A 48 -5.94 14.34 -12.56
N ALA A 49 -4.67 14.26 -12.14
CA ALA A 49 -3.74 13.26 -12.63
C ALA A 49 -4.25 11.84 -12.39
N LEU A 50 -4.76 11.55 -11.18
CA LEU A 50 -5.30 10.22 -10.87
C LEU A 50 -6.52 9.86 -11.72
N LYS A 51 -7.45 10.82 -11.90
CA LYS A 51 -8.67 10.57 -12.69
C LYS A 51 -8.35 10.41 -14.18
N SER A 52 -7.51 11.30 -14.74
CA SER A 52 -7.08 11.19 -16.12
C SER A 52 -6.36 9.87 -16.39
N ALA A 53 -5.43 9.47 -15.49
CA ALA A 53 -4.75 8.19 -15.60
C ALA A 53 -5.74 7.00 -15.59
N LYS A 54 -6.77 7.03 -14.74
CA LYS A 54 -7.80 5.99 -14.72
C LYS A 54 -8.61 5.96 -16.01
N ILE A 55 -9.02 7.10 -16.54
CA ILE A 55 -9.78 7.17 -17.80
C ILE A 55 -8.91 6.62 -18.95
N GLU A 56 -7.66 7.05 -19.07
CA GLU A 56 -6.77 6.59 -20.13
C GLU A 56 -6.42 5.08 -20.01
N LEU A 57 -6.26 4.55 -18.79
CA LEU A 57 -5.95 3.13 -18.58
C LEU A 57 -7.15 2.21 -18.76
N LEU A 58 -8.35 2.67 -18.37
CA LEU A 58 -9.57 1.86 -18.42
C LEU A 58 -10.26 1.97 -19.78
N GLN A 59 -10.03 3.05 -20.51
CA GLN A 59 -10.69 3.36 -21.78
C GLN A 59 -12.21 3.11 -21.72
N PRO A 60 -12.93 3.77 -20.78
CA PRO A 60 -14.35 3.55 -20.63
C PRO A 60 -15.09 4.10 -21.84
N TRP A 61 -16.18 3.48 -22.26
CA TRP A 61 -17.04 4.02 -23.28
C TRP A 61 -17.84 5.26 -22.80
N MET A 62 -18.02 5.37 -21.46
CA MET A 62 -18.72 6.50 -20.84
C MET A 62 -18.08 6.91 -19.51
N VAL A 63 -18.00 8.20 -19.27
CA VAL A 63 -17.66 8.82 -17.96
C VAL A 63 -18.89 9.54 -17.45
N ILE A 64 -19.40 9.11 -16.29
CA ILE A 64 -20.48 9.79 -15.57
C ILE A 64 -19.87 10.74 -14.55
N ALA A 65 -20.07 12.02 -14.74
CA ALA A 65 -19.57 13.10 -13.90
C ALA A 65 -20.65 13.59 -12.95
N LEU A 66 -20.58 13.15 -11.67
CA LEU A 66 -21.46 13.63 -10.60
C LEU A 66 -20.87 14.91 -10.02
N GLN A 67 -21.47 16.05 -10.27
CA GLN A 67 -20.98 17.37 -9.83
C GLN A 67 -22.11 18.28 -9.34
N ARG A 68 -21.77 19.28 -8.53
CA ARG A 68 -22.71 20.29 -8.00
C ARG A 68 -22.54 21.63 -8.71
N GLU A 69 -21.30 22.13 -8.76
CA GLU A 69 -20.98 23.49 -9.21
C GLU A 69 -19.94 23.50 -10.36
N GLY A 70 -19.83 22.39 -11.11
CA GLY A 70 -18.87 22.29 -12.21
C GLY A 70 -17.42 22.00 -11.77
N GLU A 71 -17.25 21.46 -10.57
CA GLU A 71 -15.94 21.13 -10.00
C GLU A 71 -15.15 20.11 -10.81
N LEU A 72 -15.79 19.37 -11.72
CA LEU A 72 -15.15 18.40 -12.60
C LEU A 72 -14.79 18.96 -13.98
N GLU A 73 -15.22 20.17 -14.35
CA GLU A 73 -15.03 20.68 -15.72
C GLU A 73 -13.56 20.79 -16.14
N ALA A 74 -12.67 21.17 -15.21
CA ALA A 74 -11.23 21.20 -15.50
C ALA A 74 -10.63 19.81 -15.77
N LEU A 75 -11.19 18.75 -15.18
CA LEU A 75 -10.84 17.36 -15.43
C LEU A 75 -11.40 16.89 -16.77
N LEU A 76 -12.61 17.31 -17.11
CA LEU A 76 -13.35 16.85 -18.29
C LEU A 76 -12.95 17.63 -19.56
N ALA A 77 -12.31 18.79 -19.44
CA ALA A 77 -11.93 19.63 -20.57
C ALA A 77 -11.17 18.88 -21.69
N PRO A 78 -10.20 17.97 -21.40
CA PRO A 78 -9.50 17.21 -22.44
C PRO A 78 -10.40 16.28 -23.28
N TYR A 79 -11.58 15.93 -22.77
CA TYR A 79 -12.51 14.99 -23.42
C TYR A 79 -13.65 15.68 -24.15
N ARG A 80 -13.74 17.04 -24.11
CA ARG A 80 -14.85 17.82 -24.68
C ARG A 80 -15.04 17.59 -26.17
N HIS A 81 -13.97 17.40 -26.92
CA HIS A 81 -13.95 17.27 -28.36
C HIS A 81 -13.53 15.88 -28.84
N ARG A 82 -13.46 14.91 -27.91
CA ARG A 82 -13.20 13.49 -28.24
C ARG A 82 -14.54 12.79 -28.51
N SER A 83 -14.54 11.82 -29.41
CA SER A 83 -15.67 10.91 -29.61
C SER A 83 -15.83 9.93 -28.43
N GLU A 84 -14.72 9.60 -27.80
CA GLU A 84 -14.66 8.68 -26.64
C GLU A 84 -13.70 9.19 -25.57
N PRO A 85 -14.02 8.98 -24.29
CA PRO A 85 -15.30 8.48 -23.77
C PRO A 85 -16.44 9.50 -23.94
N ALA A 86 -17.69 9.02 -24.07
CA ALA A 86 -18.85 9.88 -23.89
C ALA A 86 -18.87 10.44 -22.47
N VAL A 87 -19.15 11.73 -22.30
CA VAL A 87 -19.16 12.38 -21.00
C VAL A 87 -20.58 12.82 -20.64
N GLU A 88 -21.17 12.17 -19.65
CA GLU A 88 -22.48 12.50 -19.12
C GLU A 88 -22.33 13.25 -17.80
N ARG A 89 -23.05 14.38 -17.66
CA ARG A 89 -23.02 15.22 -16.46
C ARG A 89 -24.32 15.06 -15.71
N LEU A 90 -24.21 14.65 -14.46
CA LEU A 90 -25.38 14.48 -13.58
C LEU A 90 -25.21 15.33 -12.33
N GLU A 91 -26.31 15.87 -11.84
CA GLU A 91 -26.34 16.57 -10.57
C GLU A 91 -26.27 15.57 -9.41
N VAL A 92 -25.55 15.95 -8.35
CA VAL A 92 -25.54 15.19 -7.10
C VAL A 92 -26.90 15.35 -6.44
N ALA A 93 -27.56 14.22 -6.13
CA ALA A 93 -28.86 14.25 -5.45
C ALA A 93 -28.80 15.08 -4.16
N ALA A 94 -29.81 15.91 -3.92
CA ALA A 94 -29.87 16.82 -2.76
C ALA A 94 -29.77 16.10 -1.40
N ALA A 95 -30.22 14.84 -1.35
CA ALA A 95 -30.15 14.00 -0.15
C ALA A 95 -28.73 13.49 0.21
N VAL A 96 -27.73 13.70 -0.68
CA VAL A 96 -26.35 13.23 -0.41
C VAL A 96 -25.69 14.12 0.62
N VAL A 97 -25.38 13.54 1.78
CA VAL A 97 -24.61 14.16 2.85
C VAL A 97 -23.16 13.70 2.81
N SER A 98 -22.25 14.66 2.80
CA SER A 98 -20.82 14.36 2.85
C SER A 98 -20.42 13.79 4.21
N LYS A 99 -19.69 12.67 4.20
CA LYS A 99 -19.16 12.07 5.44
C LYS A 99 -17.98 12.88 5.95
N THR A 100 -17.94 13.09 7.28
CA THR A 100 -16.77 13.70 7.93
C THR A 100 -15.57 12.76 7.90
N THR A 101 -14.40 13.30 8.23
CA THR A 101 -13.16 12.51 8.33
C THR A 101 -13.29 11.44 9.43
N GLU A 102 -13.89 11.78 10.57
CA GLU A 102 -14.13 10.88 11.69
C GLU A 102 -15.07 9.73 11.30
N GLN A 103 -16.16 10.04 10.58
CA GLN A 103 -17.09 9.03 10.08
C GLN A 103 -16.42 8.07 9.10
N ARG A 104 -15.53 8.58 8.23
CA ARG A 104 -14.75 7.76 7.31
C ARG A 104 -13.77 6.86 8.07
N ARG A 105 -13.06 7.41 9.08
CA ARG A 105 -12.15 6.65 9.94
C ARG A 105 -12.90 5.55 10.71
N ALA A 106 -14.00 5.89 11.38
CA ALA A 106 -14.80 4.92 12.11
C ALA A 106 -15.35 3.80 11.21
N ARG A 107 -15.70 4.11 9.94
CA ARG A 107 -16.12 3.10 8.96
C ARG A 107 -14.97 2.17 8.58
N ARG A 108 -13.75 2.70 8.36
CA ARG A 108 -12.56 1.87 8.06
C ARG A 108 -12.23 0.98 9.25
N GLN A 109 -12.18 1.54 10.46
CA GLN A 109 -11.94 0.79 11.69
C GLN A 109 -12.88 -0.40 11.82
N ARG A 110 -14.20 -0.17 11.67
CA ARG A 110 -15.20 -1.27 11.72
C ARG A 110 -14.98 -2.32 10.64
N ARG A 111 -14.55 -1.93 9.44
CA ARG A 111 -14.25 -2.88 8.35
C ARG A 111 -13.01 -3.71 8.65
N PHE A 112 -11.94 -3.11 9.18
CA PHE A 112 -10.75 -3.85 9.60
C PHE A 112 -11.07 -4.80 10.76
N ALA A 113 -11.77 -4.31 11.80
CA ALA A 113 -12.21 -5.15 12.91
C ALA A 113 -13.04 -6.36 12.44
N HIS A 114 -13.92 -6.14 11.47
CA HIS A 114 -14.70 -7.24 10.87
C HIS A 114 -13.82 -8.20 10.07
N TYR A 115 -12.90 -7.68 9.24
CA TYR A 115 -12.02 -8.49 8.41
C TYR A 115 -11.06 -9.35 9.24
N PHE A 116 -10.47 -8.78 10.30
CA PHE A 116 -9.54 -9.46 11.18
C PHE A 116 -10.21 -10.24 12.32
N ARG A 117 -11.55 -10.31 12.36
CA ARG A 117 -12.27 -11.12 13.33
C ARG A 117 -11.87 -12.59 13.15
N GLY A 118 -11.39 -13.22 14.22
CA GLY A 118 -10.89 -14.59 14.18
C GLY A 118 -9.55 -14.78 13.50
N ALA A 119 -8.84 -13.69 13.16
CA ALA A 119 -7.51 -13.78 12.59
C ALA A 119 -6.54 -14.52 13.53
N ARG A 120 -5.78 -15.44 12.96
CA ARG A 120 -4.72 -16.19 13.64
C ARG A 120 -3.37 -15.59 13.31
N THR A 121 -2.39 -15.81 14.17
CA THR A 121 -1.00 -15.48 13.89
C THR A 121 -0.37 -16.64 13.13
N LEU A 122 0.02 -16.38 11.90
CA LEU A 122 0.71 -17.33 11.04
C LEU A 122 2.16 -16.89 10.83
N GLU A 123 3.02 -17.85 10.55
CA GLU A 123 4.44 -17.64 10.31
C GLU A 123 4.74 -17.60 8.82
N LEU A 124 5.56 -16.62 8.42
CA LEU A 124 6.06 -16.47 7.06
C LEU A 124 7.58 -16.46 7.09
N GLY A 125 8.19 -17.58 6.70
CA GLY A 125 9.65 -17.72 6.65
C GLY A 125 10.27 -16.90 5.52
N TRP A 126 11.38 -16.24 5.79
CA TRP A 126 12.03 -15.32 4.85
C TRP A 126 12.63 -15.99 3.60
N ARG A 127 12.97 -17.28 3.68
CA ARG A 127 13.59 -18.01 2.54
C ARG A 127 12.70 -18.10 1.30
N SER A 128 11.40 -18.08 1.48
CA SER A 128 10.41 -18.21 0.39
C SER A 128 9.57 -16.96 0.22
N LEU A 129 9.98 -15.83 0.81
CA LEU A 129 9.21 -14.61 0.89
C LEU A 129 10.01 -13.44 0.27
N THR A 130 9.33 -12.60 -0.48
CA THR A 130 9.84 -11.30 -0.93
C THR A 130 9.04 -10.17 -0.31
N LEU A 131 9.60 -8.96 -0.29
CA LEU A 131 8.90 -7.76 0.14
C LEU A 131 8.76 -6.79 -1.04
N GLU A 132 7.56 -6.30 -1.27
CA GLU A 132 7.31 -5.20 -2.19
C GLU A 132 7.14 -3.91 -1.39
N GLY A 133 7.98 -2.91 -1.66
CA GLY A 133 8.03 -1.65 -0.91
C GLY A 133 9.10 -1.60 0.17
N SER A 134 10.08 -2.53 0.13
CA SER A 134 11.27 -2.60 0.99
C SER A 134 12.42 -3.25 0.24
N ALA A 135 13.64 -2.82 0.50
CA ALA A 135 14.86 -3.47 0.01
C ALA A 135 15.28 -4.65 0.91
N PHE A 136 14.73 -4.76 2.11
CA PHE A 136 14.98 -5.88 3.01
C PHE A 136 14.55 -7.22 2.38
N LEU A 137 15.34 -8.26 2.56
CA LEU A 137 15.22 -9.59 1.93
C LEU A 137 15.46 -9.60 0.41
N SER A 138 15.92 -8.51 -0.21
CA SER A 138 16.29 -8.49 -1.63
C SER A 138 17.77 -8.84 -1.85
N GLY A 139 18.58 -8.81 -0.79
CA GLY A 139 19.99 -8.97 -0.80
C GLY A 139 20.51 -10.24 -0.10
N ARG A 140 21.83 -10.35 -0.07
CA ARG A 140 22.53 -11.39 0.70
C ARG A 140 22.89 -10.86 2.08
N ALA A 141 22.51 -11.58 3.13
CA ALA A 141 22.91 -11.27 4.48
C ALA A 141 24.44 -11.26 4.62
N MET A 142 24.94 -10.22 5.24
CA MET A 142 26.36 -10.09 5.59
C MET A 142 26.66 -10.76 6.94
N PRO A 143 27.91 -11.22 7.16
CA PRO A 143 28.34 -11.72 8.45
C PRO A 143 28.15 -10.70 9.59
N GLY A 144 27.94 -11.18 10.82
CA GLY A 144 27.59 -10.34 11.98
C GLY A 144 28.55 -9.18 12.30
N HIS A 145 29.85 -9.31 11.96
CA HIS A 145 30.81 -8.21 12.16
C HIS A 145 30.50 -6.97 11.31
N PHE A 146 29.74 -7.11 10.21
CA PHE A 146 29.25 -5.97 9.45
C PHE A 146 28.20 -5.16 10.20
N CYS A 147 27.44 -5.78 11.10
CA CYS A 147 26.51 -5.05 11.95
C CYS A 147 27.27 -4.09 12.89
N ALA A 148 28.27 -4.61 13.61
CA ALA A 148 29.12 -3.80 14.48
C ALA A 148 29.85 -2.67 13.74
N TYR A 149 30.31 -2.93 12.50
CA TYR A 149 30.91 -1.91 11.66
C TYR A 149 29.91 -0.82 11.27
N ALA A 150 28.69 -1.23 10.85
CA ALA A 150 27.63 -0.30 10.48
C ALA A 150 27.15 0.53 11.69
N GLU A 151 27.05 -0.08 12.88
CA GLU A 151 26.71 0.63 14.13
C GLU A 151 27.69 1.78 14.42
N GLY A 152 28.99 1.51 14.29
CA GLY A 152 30.04 2.53 14.46
C GLY A 152 29.94 3.67 13.46
N LYS A 153 29.47 3.41 12.24
CA LYS A 153 29.31 4.41 11.17
C LYS A 153 28.00 5.19 11.28
N LEU A 154 26.93 4.50 11.63
CA LEU A 154 25.58 5.06 11.62
C LEU A 154 25.17 5.68 12.96
N GLY A 155 25.83 5.28 14.03
CA GLY A 155 25.51 5.75 15.39
C GLY A 155 24.18 5.19 15.94
N CYS A 156 23.75 4.04 15.45
CA CYS A 156 22.53 3.35 15.92
C CYS A 156 22.73 1.85 15.97
N GLU A 157 21.91 1.14 16.72
CA GLU A 157 21.93 -0.33 16.76
C GLU A 157 21.47 -0.91 15.42
N VAL A 158 22.28 -1.82 14.84
CA VAL A 158 22.01 -2.46 13.55
C VAL A 158 21.76 -3.94 13.74
N ALA A 159 20.54 -4.35 13.46
CA ALA A 159 20.11 -5.74 13.64
C ALA A 159 20.59 -6.68 12.52
N ARG A 160 20.78 -6.14 11.30
CA ARG A 160 21.20 -6.91 10.13
C ARG A 160 21.76 -5.98 9.04
N VAL A 161 22.74 -6.47 8.30
CA VAL A 161 23.24 -5.83 7.08
C VAL A 161 23.06 -6.80 5.91
N GLU A 162 22.57 -6.28 4.80
CA GLU A 162 22.44 -7.02 3.54
C GLU A 162 23.20 -6.31 2.41
N ARG A 163 23.82 -7.06 1.53
CA ARG A 163 24.33 -6.54 0.26
C ARG A 163 23.24 -6.69 -0.78
N THR A 164 22.68 -5.57 -1.21
CA THR A 164 21.66 -5.49 -2.26
C THR A 164 22.29 -5.15 -3.62
N GLY A 165 21.49 -5.11 -4.69
CA GLY A 165 21.92 -4.62 -6.00
C GLY A 165 22.34 -3.15 -6.01
N ASN A 166 21.84 -2.36 -5.07
CA ASN A 166 22.09 -0.90 -4.98
C ASN A 166 23.15 -0.52 -3.94
N GLY A 167 23.73 -1.49 -3.20
CA GLY A 167 24.71 -1.22 -2.16
C GLY A 167 24.48 -2.03 -0.89
N LEU A 168 24.67 -1.38 0.25
CA LEU A 168 24.45 -2.00 1.56
C LEU A 168 23.15 -1.49 2.19
N LEU A 169 22.33 -2.41 2.63
CA LEU A 169 21.14 -2.13 3.44
C LEU A 169 21.46 -2.43 4.90
N ALA A 170 21.25 -1.47 5.78
CA ALA A 170 21.28 -1.65 7.23
C ALA A 170 19.83 -1.67 7.77
N LEU A 171 19.47 -2.76 8.45
CA LEU A 171 18.22 -2.87 9.17
C LEU A 171 18.45 -2.43 10.63
N ALA A 172 18.04 -1.20 10.94
CA ALA A 172 18.29 -0.57 12.23
C ALA A 172 17.16 -0.89 13.24
N ARG A 173 17.54 -0.94 14.52
CA ARG A 173 16.58 -0.98 15.65
C ARG A 173 16.20 0.45 16.05
N GLY A 174 15.09 0.56 16.78
CA GLY A 174 14.58 1.85 17.25
C GLY A 174 13.67 2.55 16.24
N GLU A 175 13.50 3.85 16.44
CA GLU A 175 12.63 4.67 15.60
C GLU A 175 13.43 5.43 14.53
N PRO A 176 12.81 5.80 13.39
CA PRO A 176 13.45 6.56 12.34
C PRO A 176 14.11 7.85 12.83
N ASP A 177 15.40 8.02 12.53
CA ASP A 177 16.20 9.19 12.92
C ASP A 177 16.85 9.81 11.67
N ARG A 178 16.67 11.12 11.51
CA ARG A 178 17.23 11.89 10.37
C ARG A 178 18.75 11.98 10.39
N THR A 179 19.35 11.95 11.58
CA THR A 179 20.81 11.98 11.72
C THR A 179 21.41 10.70 11.21
N VAL A 180 20.82 9.57 11.61
CA VAL A 180 21.19 8.23 11.12
C VAL A 180 20.98 8.11 9.59
N GLN A 181 19.86 8.60 9.07
CA GLN A 181 19.60 8.59 7.61
C GLN A 181 20.65 9.41 6.84
N ARG A 182 21.07 10.54 7.39
CA ARG A 182 22.09 11.38 6.79
C ARG A 182 23.47 10.73 6.82
N ALA A 183 23.86 10.14 7.96
CA ALA A 183 25.09 9.36 8.10
C ALA A 183 25.09 8.15 7.13
N ALA A 184 23.98 7.44 7.04
CA ALA A 184 23.82 6.32 6.12
C ALA A 184 24.06 6.72 4.67
N HIS A 185 23.44 7.82 4.23
CA HIS A 185 23.65 8.32 2.87
C HIS A 185 25.11 8.66 2.58
N GLN A 186 25.82 9.26 3.54
CA GLN A 186 27.25 9.58 3.43
C GLN A 186 28.15 8.35 3.37
N GLU A 187 27.82 7.30 4.10
CA GLU A 187 28.58 6.06 4.21
C GLU A 187 28.14 4.98 3.15
N GLY A 188 27.20 5.33 2.26
CA GLY A 188 26.75 4.44 1.18
C GLY A 188 25.81 3.34 1.65
N TYR A 189 25.08 3.56 2.74
CA TYR A 189 24.04 2.66 3.24
C TYR A 189 22.66 3.17 2.87
N GLU A 190 21.76 2.24 2.54
CA GLU A 190 20.32 2.40 2.70
C GLU A 190 19.93 1.94 4.11
N VAL A 191 19.06 2.68 4.82
CA VAL A 191 18.61 2.30 6.16
C VAL A 191 17.12 2.07 6.14
N GLU A 192 16.71 0.89 6.63
CA GLU A 192 15.33 0.59 7.00
C GLU A 192 15.24 0.31 8.50
N TRP A 193 14.07 0.56 9.07
CA TRP A 193 13.85 0.44 10.52
C TRP A 193 12.96 -0.76 10.82
N LEU A 194 13.34 -1.56 11.82
CA LEU A 194 12.53 -2.70 12.26
C LEU A 194 11.15 -2.28 12.75
N SER A 195 11.06 -1.13 13.43
CA SER A 195 9.79 -0.57 13.91
C SER A 195 8.78 -0.28 12.80
N ARG A 196 9.25 -0.12 11.55
CA ARG A 196 8.37 0.02 10.38
C ARG A 196 7.42 -1.17 10.24
N PHE A 197 7.89 -2.37 10.54
CA PHE A 197 7.08 -3.59 10.38
C PHE A 197 6.03 -3.78 11.48
N ASP A 198 6.17 -3.12 12.64
CA ASP A 198 5.29 -3.31 13.78
C ASP A 198 3.87 -2.80 13.49
N ASN A 199 2.89 -3.70 13.56
CA ASN A 199 1.49 -3.45 13.24
C ASN A 199 1.24 -2.96 11.80
N LEU A 200 2.19 -3.17 10.89
CA LEU A 200 2.06 -2.78 9.49
C LEU A 200 1.00 -3.61 8.78
N LEU A 201 0.06 -2.92 8.13
CA LEU A 201 -0.90 -3.55 7.23
C LEU A 201 -0.20 -3.96 5.93
N VAL A 202 -0.35 -5.22 5.54
CA VAL A 202 0.27 -5.79 4.35
C VAL A 202 -0.74 -6.53 3.48
N GLY A 203 -0.51 -6.53 2.17
CA GLY A 203 -1.15 -7.43 1.24
C GLY A 203 -0.38 -8.76 1.17
N LEU A 204 -1.08 -9.86 1.33
CA LEU A 204 -0.54 -11.21 1.17
C LEU A 204 -0.70 -11.61 -0.29
N ILE A 205 0.40 -11.65 -1.02
CA ILE A 205 0.42 -11.88 -2.48
C ILE A 205 0.85 -13.31 -2.74
N ASP A 206 0.07 -14.03 -3.52
CA ASP A 206 0.35 -15.40 -3.89
C ASP A 206 1.39 -15.51 -5.02
N ARG A 207 1.75 -16.75 -5.39
CA ARG A 207 2.70 -17.05 -6.47
C ARG A 207 2.23 -16.61 -7.87
N LYS A 208 0.94 -16.30 -8.03
CA LYS A 208 0.37 -15.77 -9.29
C LYS A 208 0.37 -14.24 -9.32
N GLY A 209 0.85 -13.58 -8.24
CA GLY A 209 0.81 -12.14 -8.09
C GLY A 209 -0.56 -11.58 -7.70
N GLU A 210 -1.46 -12.45 -7.21
CA GLU A 210 -2.79 -12.07 -6.79
C GLU A 210 -2.83 -11.78 -5.28
N THR A 211 -3.68 -10.85 -4.87
CA THR A 211 -3.91 -10.58 -3.44
C THR A 211 -4.79 -11.67 -2.85
N ALA A 212 -4.18 -12.60 -2.12
CA ALA A 212 -4.87 -13.67 -1.42
C ALA A 212 -5.64 -13.16 -0.18
N GLY A 213 -5.07 -12.16 0.51
CA GLY A 213 -5.70 -11.56 1.69
C GLY A 213 -4.91 -10.39 2.24
N LEU A 214 -5.37 -9.88 3.39
CA LEU A 214 -4.66 -8.88 4.17
C LEU A 214 -4.01 -9.54 5.39
N GLY A 215 -2.90 -8.96 5.82
CA GLY A 215 -2.22 -9.31 7.06
C GLY A 215 -1.81 -8.07 7.86
N ILE A 216 -1.59 -8.27 9.15
CA ILE A 216 -0.94 -7.30 10.03
C ILE A 216 0.34 -7.93 10.52
N VAL A 217 1.48 -7.37 10.18
CA VAL A 217 2.77 -7.83 10.70
C VAL A 217 2.82 -7.50 12.18
N GLN A 218 2.91 -8.51 13.01
CA GLN A 218 2.99 -8.34 14.47
C GLN A 218 4.43 -8.26 14.97
N LYS A 219 5.33 -8.97 14.27
CA LYS A 219 6.76 -9.02 14.62
C LYS A 219 7.58 -9.48 13.41
N ALA A 220 8.72 -8.84 13.20
CA ALA A 220 9.83 -9.35 12.42
C ALA A 220 10.78 -10.12 13.36
N ASP A 221 10.76 -11.45 13.31
CA ASP A 221 11.58 -12.33 14.15
C ASP A 221 12.91 -12.63 13.45
N LEU A 222 13.93 -11.86 13.80
CA LEU A 222 15.28 -11.96 13.20
C LEU A 222 15.96 -13.28 13.48
N GLU A 223 15.78 -13.82 14.69
CA GLU A 223 16.43 -15.07 15.11
C GLU A 223 15.89 -16.26 14.32
N LYS A 224 14.56 -16.31 14.18
CA LYS A 224 13.89 -17.39 13.45
C LYS A 224 13.70 -17.07 11.95
N GLN A 225 14.15 -15.93 11.51
CA GLN A 225 14.06 -15.45 10.11
C GLN A 225 12.64 -15.60 9.54
N ARG A 226 11.66 -14.98 10.22
CA ARG A 226 10.25 -15.05 9.85
C ARG A 226 9.51 -13.77 10.25
N PHE A 227 8.39 -13.54 9.60
CA PHE A 227 7.37 -12.61 10.07
C PHE A 227 6.26 -13.37 10.79
N LEU A 228 5.79 -12.81 11.90
CA LEU A 228 4.54 -13.21 12.54
C LEU A 228 3.44 -12.30 12.01
N VAL A 229 2.46 -12.86 11.30
CA VAL A 229 1.42 -12.09 10.60
C VAL A 229 0.04 -12.52 11.08
N ALA A 230 -0.74 -11.58 11.59
CA ALA A 230 -2.15 -11.80 11.89
C ALA A 230 -2.96 -11.73 10.60
N THR A 231 -3.69 -12.79 10.28
CA THR A 231 -4.53 -12.88 9.08
C THR A 231 -5.68 -13.85 9.29
N PRO A 232 -6.85 -13.66 8.63
CA PRO A 232 -7.91 -14.64 8.61
C PRO A 232 -7.65 -15.82 7.65
N LEU A 233 -6.56 -15.81 6.88
CA LEU A 233 -6.21 -16.94 6.01
C LEU A 233 -5.92 -18.19 6.85
N GLU A 234 -6.26 -19.35 6.32
CA GLU A 234 -6.03 -20.64 6.98
C GLU A 234 -4.58 -21.11 6.85
N SER A 235 -3.93 -20.79 5.73
CA SER A 235 -2.54 -21.15 5.42
C SER A 235 -1.81 -20.03 4.72
N THR A 236 -0.49 -20.01 4.86
CA THR A 236 0.42 -19.09 4.16
C THR A 236 1.27 -19.77 3.08
N GLU A 237 1.08 -21.04 2.83
CA GLU A 237 1.91 -21.85 1.90
C GLU A 237 1.98 -21.29 0.48
N GLN A 238 0.90 -20.67 0.03
CA GLN A 238 0.82 -20.06 -1.30
C GLN A 238 1.38 -18.62 -1.34
N ILE A 239 1.67 -18.00 -0.19
CA ILE A 239 2.13 -16.61 -0.13
C ILE A 239 3.61 -16.54 -0.52
N ALA A 240 3.90 -15.73 -1.52
CA ALA A 240 5.24 -15.51 -2.05
C ALA A 240 5.77 -14.10 -1.77
N CYS A 241 4.88 -13.13 -1.54
CA CYS A 241 5.29 -11.74 -1.33
C CYS A 241 4.39 -11.04 -0.29
N LEU A 242 5.01 -10.22 0.55
CA LEU A 242 4.31 -9.21 1.35
C LEU A 242 4.41 -7.87 0.62
N ARG A 243 3.29 -7.35 0.18
CA ARG A 243 3.21 -5.96 -0.31
C ARG A 243 2.98 -5.07 0.89
N LEU A 244 3.95 -4.21 1.20
CA LEU A 244 3.89 -3.35 2.37
C LEU A 244 2.93 -2.19 2.14
N GLY A 245 2.08 -1.93 3.12
CA GLY A 245 1.24 -0.73 3.15
C GLY A 245 1.97 0.46 3.77
N SER A 246 1.29 1.60 3.81
CA SER A 246 1.76 2.82 4.50
C SER A 246 1.02 3.08 5.80
N MET A 247 0.25 2.13 6.32
CA MET A 247 -0.50 2.33 7.55
C MET A 247 -0.31 1.21 8.56
N LYS A 248 -0.29 1.59 9.83
CA LYS A 248 -0.26 0.68 10.98
C LYS A 248 -1.66 0.52 11.57
N VAL A 249 -2.05 -0.72 11.83
CA VAL A 249 -3.40 -1.07 12.28
C VAL A 249 -3.37 -2.18 13.32
N LEU A 250 -4.18 -2.07 14.37
CA LEU A 250 -4.41 -3.16 15.30
C LEU A 250 -5.50 -4.11 14.77
N ARG A 251 -5.60 -5.31 15.36
CA ARG A 251 -6.63 -6.32 14.97
C ARG A 251 -8.07 -5.84 15.16
N ASP A 252 -8.31 -4.94 16.11
CA ASP A 252 -9.61 -4.30 16.35
C ASP A 252 -9.92 -3.18 15.35
N GLY A 253 -9.03 -2.96 14.37
CA GLY A 253 -9.15 -1.97 13.34
C GLY A 253 -8.67 -0.58 13.73
N THR A 254 -8.14 -0.40 14.94
CA THR A 254 -7.59 0.90 15.36
C THR A 254 -6.43 1.31 14.49
N GLU A 255 -6.52 2.47 13.87
CA GLU A 255 -5.46 3.05 13.05
C GLU A 255 -4.42 3.73 13.95
N LEU A 256 -3.15 3.30 13.87
CA LEU A 256 -2.04 3.85 14.66
C LEU A 256 -1.29 4.98 13.94
N GLY A 257 -1.57 5.20 12.65
CA GLY A 257 -0.91 6.19 11.82
C GLY A 257 -0.23 5.59 10.60
N GLU A 258 0.62 6.40 9.97
CA GLU A 258 1.45 5.98 8.84
C GLU A 258 2.74 5.29 9.31
N ALA A 259 3.28 4.39 8.46
CA ALA A 259 4.49 3.62 8.72
C ALA A 259 5.75 4.35 8.26
#